data_fb76f11461af8077324e2028bc0edb2a
#
_entry.id   fb76f11461af8077324e2028bc0edb2a
#
_cell.length_a   1.000
_cell.length_b   1.000
_cell.length_c   1.000
_cell.angle_alpha   90.00
_cell.angle_beta   90.00
_cell.angle_gamma   90.00
#
_symmetry.space_group_name_H-M   'P 1'
#
loop_
_entity.id
_entity.type
_entity.pdbx_description
1 polymer ?
#
loop_
_entity_poly.entity_id
_entity_poly.type
_entity_poly.pdbx_seq_one_letter_code
_entity_poly.pdbx_strand_id
1 'polypeptide(L)'
;AEIDPSCKSLLGSIMVGQAFNNVLPTGRVGEWLRAAHVAKKQGLQMATAFGTILTERLFDALTLLLLFFASLHWLPPLNGEIQITLGTQVLEGSLLFEFMKKLGVLSLCMLLGIIGLIPKKGRQALFWSLSLLRLPSSWSTWLEKVMKGFIEGLLSVANPWRLLRVLMLSGLMWSINALAAMTLGEGFDELRIDPARALALVVFQSLATMIPAAPGYWGVYEAGMILGFAMLNLHPSQEVALAYGLIMHLIFFIPTTLTGLWIATRESLYPSTLDSESSPNQATNRS
;
A
#
# COMPACT_ATOMS: atom_id res chain seq x y z
N ALA A 1 13.29 -19.26 16.24
CA ALA A 1 12.18 -20.08 15.73
C ALA A 1 11.70 -19.40 14.46
N GLU A 2 11.82 -20.04 13.30
CA GLU A 2 11.16 -19.60 12.07
C GLU A 2 9.66 -19.81 12.28
N ILE A 3 8.96 -18.72 12.55
CA ILE A 3 7.50 -18.75 12.60
C ILE A 3 7.04 -18.72 11.14
N ASP A 4 6.53 -19.83 10.63
CA ASP A 4 5.91 -19.90 9.32
C ASP A 4 4.39 -19.63 9.49
N PRO A 5 3.94 -18.39 9.33
CA PRO A 5 2.55 -18.04 9.50
C PRO A 5 1.76 -18.67 8.35
N SER A 6 0.65 -19.35 8.67
CA SER A 6 -0.21 -19.87 7.62
C SER A 6 -0.66 -18.74 6.68
N CYS A 7 -0.64 -18.96 5.37
CA CYS A 7 -1.11 -17.99 4.37
C CYS A 7 -2.52 -17.45 4.68
N LYS A 8 -3.39 -18.28 5.27
CA LYS A 8 -4.74 -17.88 5.69
C LYS A 8 -4.71 -16.81 6.78
N SER A 9 -3.81 -16.93 7.75
CA SER A 9 -3.66 -15.95 8.84
C SER A 9 -3.16 -14.59 8.32
N LEU A 10 -2.19 -14.61 7.40
CA LEU A 10 -1.67 -13.40 6.79
C LEU A 10 -2.74 -12.71 5.92
N LEU A 11 -3.44 -13.49 5.08
CA LEU A 11 -4.53 -12.97 4.26
C LEU A 11 -5.64 -12.34 5.13
N GLY A 12 -6.03 -13.02 6.22
CA GLY A 12 -6.98 -12.48 7.18
C GLY A 12 -6.53 -11.14 7.76
N SER A 13 -5.26 -11.02 8.14
CA SER A 13 -4.70 -9.77 8.66
C SER A 13 -4.73 -8.64 7.64
N ILE A 14 -4.46 -8.93 6.35
CA ILE A 14 -4.55 -7.96 5.25
C ILE A 14 -5.99 -7.49 5.08
N MET A 15 -6.96 -8.41 5.02
CA MET A 15 -8.37 -8.09 4.83
C MET A 15 -8.92 -7.26 5.99
N VAL A 16 -8.58 -7.59 7.23
CA VAL A 16 -8.95 -6.80 8.42
C VAL A 16 -8.37 -5.40 8.32
N GLY A 17 -7.07 -5.27 8.06
CA GLY A 17 -6.43 -3.95 7.90
C GLY A 17 -7.10 -3.11 6.83
N GLN A 18 -7.39 -3.70 5.67
CA GLN A 18 -8.04 -3.00 4.55
C GLN A 18 -9.48 -2.57 4.89
N ALA A 19 -10.24 -3.44 5.55
CA ALA A 19 -11.61 -3.09 5.99
C ALA A 19 -11.61 -1.89 6.95
N PHE A 20 -10.67 -1.84 7.89
CA PHE A 20 -10.57 -0.71 8.80
C PHE A 20 -10.06 0.58 8.13
N ASN A 21 -9.19 0.48 7.12
CA ASN A 21 -8.83 1.63 6.29
C ASN A 21 -10.05 2.19 5.53
N ASN A 22 -10.97 1.31 5.12
CA ASN A 22 -12.17 1.69 4.38
C ASN A 22 -13.25 2.31 5.26
N VAL A 23 -13.36 1.90 6.54
CA VAL A 23 -14.46 2.31 7.43
C VAL A 23 -14.06 3.45 8.36
N LEU A 24 -12.81 3.50 8.81
CA LEU A 24 -12.38 4.51 9.78
C LEU A 24 -11.99 5.83 9.12
N PRO A 25 -12.39 6.99 9.72
CA PRO A 25 -12.15 8.32 9.14
C PRO A 25 -10.69 8.80 9.25
N THR A 26 -9.83 8.02 9.88
CA THR A 26 -8.45 8.38 10.17
C THR A 26 -7.53 7.58 9.28
N GLY A 27 -7.18 8.12 8.13
CA GLY A 27 -6.42 7.48 7.06
C GLY A 27 -5.33 6.51 7.53
N ARG A 28 -5.40 5.25 7.06
CA ARG A 28 -4.43 4.17 7.25
C ARG A 28 -4.26 3.61 8.67
N VAL A 29 -5.24 3.81 9.57
CA VAL A 29 -5.28 3.12 10.87
C VAL A 29 -5.35 1.59 10.71
N GLY A 30 -5.89 1.11 9.60
CA GLY A 30 -5.89 -0.31 9.28
C GLY A 30 -4.50 -0.94 9.22
N GLU A 31 -3.46 -0.20 8.84
CA GLU A 31 -2.07 -0.71 8.87
C GLU A 31 -1.59 -0.95 10.32
N TRP A 32 -1.98 -0.09 11.26
CA TRP A 32 -1.70 -0.26 12.68
C TRP A 32 -2.46 -1.46 13.26
N LEU A 33 -3.75 -1.60 12.90
CA LEU A 33 -4.56 -2.75 13.33
C LEU A 33 -4.03 -4.05 12.73
N ARG A 34 -3.60 -4.03 11.47
CA ARG A 34 -2.92 -5.16 10.82
C ARG A 34 -1.64 -5.52 11.58
N ALA A 35 -0.81 -4.52 11.93
CA ALA A 35 0.41 -4.75 12.70
C ALA A 35 0.12 -5.36 14.09
N ALA A 36 -0.89 -4.84 14.78
CA ALA A 36 -1.31 -5.38 16.09
C ALA A 36 -1.83 -6.83 15.95
N HIS A 37 -2.61 -7.10 14.92
CA HIS A 37 -3.16 -8.43 14.64
C HIS A 37 -2.05 -9.45 14.33
N VAL A 38 -1.11 -9.10 13.44
CA VAL A 38 0.05 -9.93 13.12
C VAL A 38 0.92 -10.15 14.35
N ALA A 39 1.20 -9.07 15.11
CA ALA A 39 2.00 -9.13 16.34
C ALA A 39 1.40 -10.10 17.36
N LYS A 40 0.07 -10.01 17.59
CA LYS A 40 -0.64 -10.91 18.53
C LYS A 40 -0.58 -12.36 18.07
N LYS A 41 -0.83 -12.63 16.78
CA LYS A 41 -0.84 -14.01 16.24
C LYS A 41 0.52 -14.67 16.20
N GLN A 42 1.59 -13.88 16.02
CA GLN A 42 2.94 -14.40 15.82
C GLN A 42 3.86 -14.20 17.03
N GLY A 43 3.34 -13.64 18.14
CA GLY A 43 4.15 -13.35 19.32
C GLY A 43 5.24 -12.30 19.10
N LEU A 44 5.05 -11.42 18.11
CA LEU A 44 6.00 -10.36 17.78
C LEU A 44 5.65 -9.07 18.52
N GLN A 45 6.65 -8.18 18.63
CA GLN A 45 6.37 -6.82 19.06
C GLN A 45 5.65 -6.05 17.95
N MET A 46 4.62 -5.27 18.30
CA MET A 46 3.83 -4.49 17.33
C MET A 46 4.71 -3.59 16.44
N ALA A 47 5.72 -2.94 17.04
CA ALA A 47 6.65 -2.10 16.28
C ALA A 47 7.43 -2.88 15.22
N THR A 48 7.88 -4.11 15.53
CA THR A 48 8.56 -4.99 14.57
C THR A 48 7.62 -5.41 13.44
N ALA A 49 6.39 -5.83 13.79
CA ALA A 49 5.37 -6.17 12.79
C ALA A 49 5.05 -4.99 11.88
N PHE A 50 4.95 -3.77 12.42
CA PHE A 50 4.75 -2.56 11.65
C PHE A 50 5.92 -2.26 10.71
N GLY A 51 7.17 -2.46 11.17
CA GLY A 51 8.35 -2.33 10.32
C GLY A 51 8.37 -3.27 9.13
N THR A 52 7.93 -4.53 9.29
CA THR A 52 7.80 -5.47 8.17
C THR A 52 6.70 -5.08 7.17
N ILE A 53 5.59 -4.53 7.66
CA ILE A 53 4.53 -3.98 6.81
C ILE A 53 5.04 -2.78 6.00
N LEU A 54 5.84 -1.90 6.59
CA LEU A 54 6.47 -0.80 5.87
C LEU A 54 7.38 -1.31 4.73
N THR A 55 8.10 -2.40 4.97
CA THR A 55 8.93 -3.04 3.91
C THR A 55 8.05 -3.54 2.77
N GLU A 56 6.93 -4.20 3.06
CA GLU A 56 5.96 -4.64 2.06
C GLU A 56 5.45 -3.45 1.24
N ARG A 57 5.01 -2.37 1.89
CA ARG A 57 4.54 -1.15 1.21
C ARG A 57 5.61 -0.51 0.33
N LEU A 58 6.87 -0.55 0.76
CA LEU A 58 8.00 -0.05 -0.03
C LEU A 58 8.15 -0.83 -1.34
N PHE A 59 8.10 -2.16 -1.30
CA PHE A 59 8.22 -2.99 -2.49
C PHE A 59 6.98 -2.87 -3.40
N ASP A 60 5.78 -2.76 -2.84
CA ASP A 60 4.57 -2.52 -3.61
C ASP A 60 4.65 -1.19 -4.37
N ALA A 61 5.03 -0.11 -3.68
CA ALA A 61 5.19 1.21 -4.29
C ALA A 61 6.28 1.20 -5.37
N LEU A 62 7.42 0.56 -5.10
CA LEU A 62 8.51 0.45 -6.07
C LEU A 62 8.07 -0.33 -7.31
N THR A 63 7.38 -1.45 -7.14
CA THR A 63 6.85 -2.26 -8.25
C THR A 63 5.84 -1.47 -9.08
N LEU A 64 4.92 -0.78 -8.41
CA LEU A 64 3.93 0.07 -9.09
C LEU A 64 4.61 1.15 -9.93
N LEU A 65 5.61 1.83 -9.39
CA LEU A 65 6.35 2.86 -10.12
C LEU A 65 7.16 2.28 -11.28
N LEU A 66 7.77 1.11 -11.11
CA LEU A 66 8.47 0.41 -12.20
C LEU A 66 7.50 0.05 -13.35
N LEU A 67 6.33 -0.48 -13.03
CA LEU A 67 5.30 -0.79 -14.01
C LEU A 67 4.79 0.47 -14.70
N PHE A 68 4.63 1.57 -13.97
CA PHE A 68 4.26 2.86 -14.53
C PHE A 68 5.29 3.34 -15.55
N PHE A 69 6.57 3.41 -15.18
CA PHE A 69 7.61 3.83 -16.12
C PHE A 69 7.75 2.88 -17.30
N ALA A 70 7.55 1.57 -17.09
CA ALA A 70 7.48 0.62 -18.21
C ALA A 70 6.30 0.93 -19.13
N SER A 71 5.11 1.24 -18.60
CA SER A 71 3.93 1.56 -19.41
C SER A 71 4.11 2.81 -20.26
N LEU A 72 4.89 3.79 -19.81
CA LEU A 72 5.17 5.02 -20.57
C LEU A 72 5.82 4.76 -21.92
N HIS A 73 6.53 3.63 -22.07
CA HIS A 73 7.16 3.27 -23.35
C HIS A 73 6.12 2.98 -24.45
N TRP A 74 4.93 2.52 -24.08
CA TRP A 74 3.84 2.20 -25.00
C TRP A 74 2.76 3.28 -25.08
N LEU A 75 2.85 4.31 -24.22
CA LEU A 75 1.93 5.43 -24.28
C LEU A 75 2.35 6.43 -25.37
N PRO A 76 1.39 7.09 -26.03
CA PRO A 76 1.70 8.18 -26.96
C PRO A 76 2.49 9.26 -26.21
N PRO A 77 3.41 9.97 -26.90
CA PRO A 77 4.17 11.04 -26.28
C PRO A 77 3.22 12.06 -25.66
N LEU A 78 3.42 12.34 -24.38
CA LEU A 78 2.68 13.35 -23.64
C LEU A 78 3.20 14.71 -24.11
N ASN A 79 2.60 15.23 -25.18
CA ASN A 79 2.97 16.55 -25.70
C ASN A 79 2.54 17.63 -24.71
N GLY A 80 3.38 18.66 -24.52
CA GLY A 80 3.19 19.71 -23.51
C GLY A 80 1.94 20.60 -23.68
N GLU A 81 1.10 20.33 -24.68
CA GLU A 81 -0.17 21.03 -24.95
C GLU A 81 -1.40 20.40 -24.27
N ILE A 82 -1.18 19.39 -23.41
CA ILE A 82 -2.31 18.75 -22.71
C ILE A 82 -2.87 19.76 -21.72
N GLN A 83 -4.06 20.27 -22.02
CA GLN A 83 -4.86 21.06 -21.09
C GLN A 83 -5.90 20.14 -20.45
N ILE A 84 -5.76 19.92 -19.15
CA ILE A 84 -6.71 19.11 -18.38
C ILE A 84 -7.71 20.06 -17.76
N THR A 85 -8.95 20.00 -18.20
CA THR A 85 -10.03 20.79 -17.62
C THR A 85 -10.70 19.98 -16.51
N LEU A 86 -10.42 20.31 -15.24
CA LEU A 86 -11.11 19.78 -14.07
C LEU A 86 -12.11 20.83 -13.58
N GLY A 87 -13.36 20.72 -14.00
CA GLY A 87 -14.38 21.75 -13.73
C GLY A 87 -13.98 23.10 -14.34
N THR A 88 -13.72 24.10 -13.51
CA THR A 88 -13.28 25.45 -13.93
C THR A 88 -11.75 25.63 -13.99
N GLN A 89 -11.00 24.62 -13.58
CA GLN A 89 -9.54 24.69 -13.52
C GLN A 89 -8.90 24.01 -14.71
N VAL A 90 -7.96 24.68 -15.37
CA VAL A 90 -7.13 24.13 -16.45
C VAL A 90 -5.76 23.82 -15.87
N LEU A 91 -5.41 22.52 -15.85
CA LEU A 91 -4.08 22.07 -15.49
C LEU A 91 -3.22 21.98 -16.75
N GLU A 92 -2.05 22.60 -16.72
CA GLU A 92 -1.09 22.54 -17.81
C GLU A 92 -0.32 21.21 -17.80
N GLY A 93 -0.07 20.64 -18.98
CA GLY A 93 0.72 19.41 -19.12
C GLY A 93 2.16 19.53 -18.59
N SER A 94 2.66 20.76 -18.44
CA SER A 94 3.94 21.06 -17.79
C SER A 94 3.97 20.59 -16.31
N LEU A 95 2.86 20.76 -15.58
CA LEU A 95 2.73 20.30 -14.19
C LEU A 95 2.80 18.78 -14.10
N LEU A 96 2.25 18.08 -15.10
CA LEU A 96 2.33 16.65 -15.20
C LEU A 96 3.77 16.16 -15.37
N PHE A 97 4.48 16.75 -16.32
CA PHE A 97 5.86 16.38 -16.56
C PHE A 97 6.75 16.59 -15.33
N GLU A 98 6.52 17.69 -14.61
CA GLU A 98 7.18 17.94 -13.33
C GLU A 98 6.79 16.91 -12.25
N PHE A 99 5.52 16.52 -12.19
CA PHE A 99 5.06 15.48 -11.27
C PHE A 99 5.71 14.13 -11.60
N MET A 100 5.77 13.74 -12.87
CA MET A 100 6.42 12.50 -13.30
C MET A 100 7.91 12.50 -13.00
N LYS A 101 8.62 13.63 -13.22
CA LYS A 101 10.03 13.77 -12.81
C LYS A 101 10.18 13.56 -11.29
N LYS A 102 9.32 14.18 -10.48
CA LYS A 102 9.35 14.01 -9.01
C LYS A 102 9.12 12.56 -8.60
N LEU A 103 8.20 11.85 -9.25
CA LEU A 103 8.00 10.41 -9.04
C LEU A 103 9.24 9.60 -9.42
N GLY A 104 9.88 9.93 -10.52
CA GLY A 104 11.14 9.30 -10.94
C GLY A 104 12.26 9.50 -9.94
N VAL A 105 12.43 10.73 -9.46
CA VAL A 105 13.40 11.05 -8.40
C VAL A 105 13.07 10.30 -7.11
N LEU A 106 11.80 10.28 -6.70
CA LEU A 106 11.36 9.55 -5.51
C LEU A 106 11.66 8.05 -5.64
N SER A 107 11.38 7.43 -6.79
CA SER A 107 11.66 6.02 -7.06
C SER A 107 13.17 5.73 -6.97
N LEU A 108 13.98 6.61 -7.54
CA LEU A 108 15.44 6.49 -7.47
C LEU A 108 15.94 6.64 -6.02
N CYS A 109 15.43 7.61 -5.27
CA CYS A 109 15.78 7.79 -3.85
C CYS A 109 15.38 6.57 -3.02
N MET A 110 14.20 5.99 -3.26
CA MET A 110 13.75 4.76 -2.60
C MET A 110 14.69 3.60 -2.91
N LEU A 111 15.04 3.40 -4.18
CA LEU A 111 15.96 2.35 -4.62
C LEU A 111 17.37 2.51 -4.01
N LEU A 112 17.91 3.72 -4.05
CA LEU A 112 19.22 4.02 -3.45
C LEU A 112 19.18 3.85 -1.93
N GLY A 113 18.09 4.22 -1.28
CA GLY A 113 17.87 3.99 0.16
C GLY A 113 17.89 2.49 0.50
N ILE A 114 17.19 1.66 -0.27
CA ILE A 114 17.20 0.20 -0.12
C ILE A 114 18.61 -0.35 -0.26
N ILE A 115 19.29 0.01 -1.35
CA ILE A 115 20.67 -0.44 -1.62
C ILE A 115 21.61 0.02 -0.49
N GLY A 116 21.45 1.25 -0.01
CA GLY A 116 22.26 1.82 1.08
C GLY A 116 22.06 1.12 2.43
N LEU A 117 20.88 0.52 2.67
CA LEU A 117 20.57 -0.19 3.93
C LEU A 117 21.01 -1.67 3.92
N ILE A 118 21.36 -2.25 2.78
CA ILE A 118 21.84 -3.63 2.70
C ILE A 118 23.17 -3.80 3.47
N PRO A 119 24.21 -2.95 3.31
CA PRO A 119 25.46 -3.09 4.04
C PRO A 119 25.33 -2.68 5.51
N LYS A 120 26.13 -3.31 6.40
CA LYS A 120 26.14 -2.99 7.84
C LYS A 120 26.43 -1.51 8.13
N LYS A 121 27.32 -0.89 7.35
CA LYS A 121 27.68 0.54 7.51
C LYS A 121 26.49 1.47 7.28
N GLY A 122 25.64 1.20 6.27
CA GLY A 122 24.44 1.99 6.00
C GLY A 122 23.42 1.90 7.13
N ARG A 123 23.23 0.70 7.69
CA ARG A 123 22.34 0.52 8.85
C ARG A 123 22.86 1.24 10.10
N GLN A 124 24.17 1.20 10.34
CA GLN A 124 24.79 1.95 11.43
C GLN A 124 24.62 3.45 11.26
N ALA A 125 24.80 3.96 10.03
CA ALA A 125 24.56 5.36 9.71
C ALA A 125 23.10 5.77 9.95
N LEU A 126 22.13 4.91 9.59
CA LEU A 126 20.71 5.14 9.88
C LEU A 126 20.48 5.25 11.40
N PHE A 127 20.92 4.29 12.18
CA PHE A 127 20.70 4.34 13.64
C PHE A 127 21.44 5.51 14.29
N TRP A 128 22.63 5.86 13.81
CA TRP A 128 23.34 7.05 14.24
C TRP A 128 22.54 8.34 13.91
N SER A 129 22.00 8.48 12.71
CA SER A 129 21.17 9.64 12.34
C SER A 129 19.90 9.73 13.18
N LEU A 130 19.26 8.59 13.50
CA LEU A 130 18.11 8.56 14.39
C LEU A 130 18.46 9.02 15.83
N SER A 131 19.64 8.69 16.32
CA SER A 131 20.10 9.14 17.64
C SER A 131 20.31 10.65 17.75
N LEU A 132 20.55 11.34 16.61
CA LEU A 132 20.69 12.80 16.56
C LEU A 132 19.33 13.52 16.73
N LEU A 133 18.20 12.86 16.50
CA LEU A 133 16.86 13.47 16.58
C LEU A 133 16.43 13.83 18.02
N ARG A 134 17.21 13.44 19.06
CA ARG A 134 16.95 13.74 20.48
C ARG A 134 15.49 13.54 20.90
N LEU A 135 14.86 12.47 20.41
CA LEU A 135 13.48 12.12 20.71
C LEU A 135 13.35 11.66 22.20
N PRO A 136 12.17 11.84 22.81
CA PRO A 136 11.87 11.23 24.12
C PRO A 136 12.15 9.72 24.10
N SER A 137 12.60 9.17 25.23
CA SER A 137 13.07 7.76 25.30
C SER A 137 12.05 6.74 24.80
N SER A 138 10.76 6.94 25.08
CA SER A 138 9.68 6.06 24.59
C SER A 138 9.56 6.07 23.07
N TRP A 139 9.65 7.25 22.44
CA TRP A 139 9.58 7.40 20.98
C TRP A 139 10.83 6.87 20.28
N SER A 140 12.01 7.13 20.85
CA SER A 140 13.28 6.62 20.28
C SER A 140 13.31 5.09 20.32
N THR A 141 12.91 4.47 21.43
CA THR A 141 12.84 3.01 21.55
C THR A 141 11.82 2.40 20.60
N TRP A 142 10.64 3.03 20.45
CA TRP A 142 9.62 2.57 19.52
C TRP A 142 10.14 2.65 18.06
N LEU A 143 10.69 3.80 17.67
CA LEU A 143 11.24 4.02 16.32
C LEU A 143 12.38 3.05 16.00
N GLU A 144 13.27 2.80 16.96
CA GLU A 144 14.34 1.81 16.80
C GLU A 144 13.80 0.41 16.53
N LYS A 145 12.73 -0.01 17.22
CA LYS A 145 12.08 -1.31 17.00
C LYS A 145 11.41 -1.39 15.63
N VAL A 146 10.73 -0.31 15.20
CA VAL A 146 10.16 -0.22 13.85
C VAL A 146 11.24 -0.33 12.80
N MET A 147 12.33 0.41 12.95
CA MET A 147 13.45 0.38 11.99
C MET A 147 14.16 -0.98 11.98
N LYS A 148 14.29 -1.64 13.12
CA LYS A 148 14.82 -3.02 13.16
C LYS A 148 13.90 -3.96 12.36
N GLY A 149 12.60 -3.93 12.61
CA GLY A 149 11.63 -4.75 11.86
C GLY A 149 11.64 -4.44 10.35
N PHE A 150 11.74 -3.17 9.99
CA PHE A 150 11.89 -2.75 8.60
C PHE A 150 13.17 -3.30 7.95
N ILE A 151 14.31 -3.19 8.63
CA ILE A 151 15.60 -3.70 8.13
C ILE A 151 15.56 -5.24 8.04
N GLU A 152 14.99 -5.93 9.01
CA GLU A 152 14.84 -7.39 8.97
C GLU A 152 13.97 -7.82 7.79
N GLY A 153 12.85 -7.12 7.55
CA GLY A 153 12.02 -7.30 6.36
C GLY A 153 12.81 -7.10 5.07
N LEU A 154 13.57 -6.02 4.97
CA LEU A 154 14.40 -5.70 3.82
C LEU A 154 15.48 -6.77 3.57
N LEU A 155 16.16 -7.21 4.63
CA LEU A 155 17.19 -8.25 4.53
C LEU A 155 16.61 -9.63 4.21
N SER A 156 15.37 -9.91 4.58
CA SER A 156 14.71 -11.17 4.25
C SER A 156 14.53 -11.34 2.73
N VAL A 157 14.35 -10.24 2.01
CA VAL A 157 14.24 -10.21 0.54
C VAL A 157 15.55 -9.86 -0.18
N ALA A 158 16.66 -9.67 0.53
CA ALA A 158 17.96 -9.41 -0.09
C ALA A 158 18.50 -10.60 -0.92
N ASN A 159 17.97 -11.80 -0.73
CA ASN A 159 18.21 -12.94 -1.61
C ASN A 159 17.53 -12.68 -2.97
N PRO A 160 18.25 -12.78 -4.11
CA PRO A 160 17.72 -12.43 -5.43
C PRO A 160 16.48 -13.26 -5.82
N TRP A 161 16.39 -14.52 -5.42
CA TRP A 161 15.21 -15.35 -5.69
C TRP A 161 13.98 -14.95 -4.87
N ARG A 162 14.18 -14.51 -3.61
CA ARG A 162 13.09 -13.98 -2.79
C ARG A 162 12.63 -12.65 -3.33
N LEU A 163 13.56 -11.77 -3.68
CA LEU A 163 13.26 -10.47 -4.31
C LEU A 163 12.46 -10.67 -5.60
N LEU A 164 12.92 -11.57 -6.47
CA LEU A 164 12.21 -11.88 -7.72
C LEU A 164 10.78 -12.35 -7.44
N ARG A 165 10.57 -13.25 -6.46
CA ARG A 165 9.22 -13.69 -6.08
C ARG A 165 8.33 -12.54 -5.60
N VAL A 166 8.85 -11.66 -4.75
CA VAL A 166 8.12 -10.48 -4.27
C VAL A 166 7.72 -9.58 -5.43
N LEU A 167 8.67 -9.25 -6.31
CA LEU A 167 8.40 -8.41 -7.49
C LEU A 167 7.40 -9.07 -8.45
N MET A 168 7.50 -10.38 -8.67
CA MET A 168 6.54 -11.10 -9.52
C MET A 168 5.14 -11.12 -8.91
N LEU A 169 5.01 -11.36 -7.60
CA LEU A 169 3.71 -11.35 -6.93
C LEU A 169 3.08 -9.96 -6.90
N SER A 170 3.86 -8.92 -6.59
CA SER A 170 3.41 -7.53 -6.70
C SER A 170 3.05 -7.17 -8.14
N GLY A 171 3.87 -7.53 -9.11
CA GLY A 171 3.58 -7.32 -10.53
C GLY A 171 2.29 -8.01 -10.98
N LEU A 172 2.07 -9.25 -10.55
CA LEU A 172 0.83 -10.00 -10.82
C LEU A 172 -0.38 -9.29 -10.19
N MET A 173 -0.27 -8.85 -8.94
CA MET A 173 -1.33 -8.09 -8.25
C MET A 173 -1.71 -6.83 -9.03
N TRP A 174 -0.73 -6.03 -9.42
CA TRP A 174 -0.96 -4.80 -10.19
C TRP A 174 -1.49 -5.08 -11.59
N SER A 175 -1.05 -6.18 -12.23
CA SER A 175 -1.57 -6.62 -13.53
C SER A 175 -3.04 -7.05 -13.45
N ILE A 176 -3.45 -7.72 -12.36
CA ILE A 176 -4.86 -8.07 -12.12
C ILE A 176 -5.70 -6.79 -11.95
N ASN A 177 -5.19 -5.78 -11.22
CA ASN A 177 -5.87 -4.50 -11.09
C ASN A 177 -6.01 -3.79 -12.45
N ALA A 178 -4.96 -3.81 -13.27
CA ALA A 178 -5.01 -3.25 -14.61
C ALA A 178 -5.98 -4.01 -15.53
N LEU A 179 -6.02 -5.35 -15.42
CA LEU A 179 -6.99 -6.17 -16.16
C LEU A 179 -8.43 -5.84 -15.76
N ALA A 180 -8.69 -5.65 -14.46
CA ALA A 180 -10.01 -5.20 -13.98
C ALA A 180 -10.38 -3.82 -14.56
N ALA A 181 -9.42 -2.89 -14.61
CA ALA A 181 -9.62 -1.58 -15.23
C ALA A 181 -9.94 -1.68 -16.72
N MET A 182 -9.22 -2.54 -17.45
CA MET A 182 -9.49 -2.82 -18.88
C MET A 182 -10.90 -3.39 -19.08
N THR A 183 -11.20 -4.47 -18.36
CA THR A 183 -12.48 -5.19 -18.50
C THR A 183 -13.66 -4.29 -18.18
N LEU A 184 -13.54 -3.45 -17.14
CA LEU A 184 -14.56 -2.46 -16.84
C LEU A 184 -14.70 -1.44 -17.97
N GLY A 185 -13.59 -1.02 -18.59
CA GLY A 185 -13.58 -0.08 -19.72
C GLY A 185 -14.37 -0.59 -20.92
N GLU A 186 -14.39 -1.92 -21.16
CA GLU A 186 -15.17 -2.53 -22.24
C GLU A 186 -16.70 -2.34 -22.07
N GLY A 187 -17.14 -2.08 -20.84
CA GLY A 187 -18.54 -1.76 -20.56
C GLY A 187 -18.97 -0.33 -20.91
N PHE A 188 -18.06 0.51 -21.40
CA PHE A 188 -18.31 1.90 -21.74
C PHE A 188 -17.88 2.18 -23.18
N ASP A 189 -18.79 2.54 -24.06
CA ASP A 189 -18.52 2.78 -25.50
C ASP A 189 -17.47 3.89 -25.73
N GLU A 190 -17.41 4.87 -24.81
CA GLU A 190 -16.50 6.01 -24.88
C GLU A 190 -15.05 5.66 -24.47
N LEU A 191 -14.84 4.49 -23.84
CA LEU A 191 -13.53 4.12 -23.29
C LEU A 191 -12.86 3.02 -24.10
N ARG A 192 -11.63 3.29 -24.52
CA ARG A 192 -10.74 2.30 -25.13
C ARG A 192 -9.45 2.26 -24.31
N ILE A 193 -9.42 1.34 -23.34
CA ILE A 193 -8.33 1.23 -22.37
C ILE A 193 -7.47 0.03 -22.75
N ASP A 194 -6.31 0.31 -23.36
CA ASP A 194 -5.28 -0.70 -23.63
C ASP A 194 -4.48 -1.06 -22.34
N PRO A 195 -3.69 -2.14 -22.34
CA PRO A 195 -2.94 -2.57 -21.17
C PRO A 195 -2.02 -1.50 -20.57
N ALA A 196 -1.38 -0.66 -21.39
CA ALA A 196 -0.47 0.38 -20.91
C ALA A 196 -1.24 1.51 -20.21
N ARG A 197 -2.36 1.94 -20.81
CA ARG A 197 -3.26 2.91 -20.18
C ARG A 197 -3.88 2.37 -18.91
N ALA A 198 -4.27 1.09 -18.88
CA ALA A 198 -4.82 0.45 -17.69
C ALA A 198 -3.82 0.46 -16.52
N LEU A 199 -2.56 0.09 -16.76
CA LEU A 199 -1.49 0.17 -15.77
C LEU A 199 -1.30 1.60 -15.27
N ALA A 200 -1.25 2.57 -16.18
CA ALA A 200 -1.09 3.97 -15.81
C ALA A 200 -2.28 4.50 -15.01
N LEU A 201 -3.52 4.15 -15.37
CA LEU A 201 -4.73 4.51 -14.59
C LEU A 201 -4.65 4.00 -13.16
N VAL A 202 -4.26 2.75 -12.97
CA VAL A 202 -4.10 2.15 -11.63
C VAL A 202 -3.04 2.90 -10.82
N VAL A 203 -1.98 3.40 -11.46
CA VAL A 203 -0.97 4.23 -10.78
C VAL A 203 -1.57 5.57 -10.32
N PHE A 204 -2.25 6.30 -11.23
CA PHE A 204 -2.86 7.60 -10.87
C PHE A 204 -3.86 7.45 -9.74
N GLN A 205 -4.72 6.44 -9.80
CA GLN A 205 -5.67 6.11 -8.75
C GLN A 205 -4.96 5.79 -7.42
N SER A 206 -3.90 4.95 -7.46
CA SER A 206 -3.16 4.56 -6.25
C SER A 206 -2.43 5.74 -5.61
N LEU A 207 -1.86 6.63 -6.42
CA LEU A 207 -1.22 7.85 -5.92
C LEU A 207 -2.24 8.81 -5.30
N ALA A 208 -3.41 8.95 -5.90
CA ALA A 208 -4.48 9.78 -5.33
C ALA A 208 -4.90 9.26 -3.95
N THR A 209 -5.06 7.94 -3.78
CA THR A 209 -5.39 7.34 -2.48
C THR A 209 -4.27 7.41 -1.43
N MET A 210 -3.07 7.89 -1.79
CA MET A 210 -2.04 8.23 -0.80
C MET A 210 -2.37 9.52 -0.03
N ILE A 211 -3.21 10.38 -0.59
CA ILE A 211 -3.66 11.61 0.06
C ILE A 211 -4.64 11.24 1.19
N PRO A 212 -4.41 11.70 2.44
CA PRO A 212 -5.38 11.51 3.51
C PRO A 212 -6.74 12.11 3.12
N ALA A 213 -7.78 11.30 3.16
CA ALA A 213 -9.09 11.67 2.68
C ALA A 213 -10.20 11.13 3.60
N ALA A 214 -11.45 11.26 3.15
CA ALA A 214 -12.60 10.66 3.79
C ALA A 214 -12.46 9.13 3.95
N PRO A 215 -13.20 8.51 4.88
CA PRO A 215 -13.24 7.07 5.03
C PRO A 215 -13.47 6.39 3.67
N GLY A 216 -12.78 5.30 3.42
CA GLY A 216 -12.89 4.56 2.17
C GLY A 216 -12.35 5.28 0.94
N TYR A 217 -11.66 6.40 1.09
CA TYR A 217 -11.07 7.19 -0.01
C TYR A 217 -12.10 7.78 -0.99
N TRP A 218 -13.39 7.91 -0.57
CA TRP A 218 -14.43 8.50 -1.40
C TRP A 218 -14.06 9.90 -1.89
N GLY A 219 -14.30 10.15 -3.15
CA GLY A 219 -13.95 11.38 -3.86
C GLY A 219 -12.51 11.40 -4.37
N VAL A 220 -11.54 10.98 -3.57
CA VAL A 220 -10.12 10.99 -3.96
C VAL A 220 -9.82 9.84 -4.93
N TYR A 221 -10.45 8.69 -4.75
CA TYR A 221 -10.33 7.56 -5.66
C TYR A 221 -10.85 7.93 -7.05
N GLU A 222 -12.06 8.49 -7.12
CA GLU A 222 -12.70 8.94 -8.35
C GLU A 222 -11.93 10.08 -9.00
N ALA A 223 -11.46 11.04 -8.21
CA ALA A 223 -10.61 12.12 -8.71
C ALA A 223 -9.29 11.60 -9.33
N GLY A 224 -8.68 10.58 -8.73
CA GLY A 224 -7.50 9.91 -9.28
C GLY A 224 -7.78 9.25 -10.63
N MET A 225 -8.94 8.63 -10.81
CA MET A 225 -9.37 8.05 -12.09
C MET A 225 -9.61 9.13 -13.15
N ILE A 226 -10.36 10.19 -12.82
CA ILE A 226 -10.64 11.32 -13.72
C ILE A 226 -9.33 11.98 -14.15
N LEU A 227 -8.43 12.23 -13.20
CA LEU A 227 -7.10 12.74 -13.50
C LEU A 227 -6.35 11.79 -14.44
N GLY A 228 -6.36 10.49 -14.16
CA GLY A 228 -5.74 9.47 -14.99
C GLY A 228 -6.26 9.48 -16.43
N PHE A 229 -7.58 9.58 -16.64
CA PHE A 229 -8.17 9.70 -17.98
C PHE A 229 -7.62 10.91 -18.72
N ALA A 230 -7.65 12.07 -18.10
CA ALA A 230 -7.13 13.29 -18.67
C ALA A 230 -5.64 13.18 -19.04
N MET A 231 -4.84 12.58 -18.13
CA MET A 231 -3.41 12.39 -18.32
C MET A 231 -3.07 11.42 -19.46
N LEU A 232 -3.94 10.45 -19.71
CA LEU A 232 -3.77 9.43 -20.75
C LEU A 232 -4.44 9.81 -22.06
N ASN A 233 -4.87 11.07 -22.18
CA ASN A 233 -5.56 11.61 -23.36
C ASN A 233 -6.82 10.78 -23.72
N LEU A 234 -7.51 10.32 -22.65
CA LEU A 234 -8.82 9.69 -22.73
C LEU A 234 -9.85 10.76 -22.33
N HIS A 235 -10.82 11.01 -23.16
CA HIS A 235 -11.79 12.08 -22.97
C HIS A 235 -13.23 11.54 -22.92
N PRO A 236 -13.56 10.66 -21.93
CA PRO A 236 -14.94 10.27 -21.72
C PRO A 236 -15.76 11.48 -21.24
N SER A 237 -17.07 11.42 -21.44
CA SER A 237 -17.98 12.38 -20.80
C SER A 237 -17.80 12.37 -19.28
N GLN A 238 -18.13 13.45 -18.60
CA GLN A 238 -17.96 13.58 -17.17
C GLN A 238 -18.76 12.50 -16.42
N GLU A 239 -19.94 12.17 -16.91
CA GLU A 239 -20.82 11.13 -16.38
C GLU A 239 -20.16 9.75 -16.47
N VAL A 240 -19.56 9.42 -17.63
CA VAL A 240 -18.85 8.15 -17.85
C VAL A 240 -17.60 8.06 -16.99
N ALA A 241 -16.82 9.14 -16.90
CA ALA A 241 -15.62 9.17 -16.06
C ALA A 241 -15.95 8.92 -14.57
N LEU A 242 -17.01 9.57 -14.08
CA LEU A 242 -17.46 9.40 -12.69
C LEU A 242 -18.05 8.00 -12.46
N ALA A 243 -18.92 7.53 -13.36
CA ALA A 243 -19.52 6.20 -13.26
C ALA A 243 -18.44 5.09 -13.26
N TYR A 244 -17.47 5.18 -14.16
CA TYR A 244 -16.34 4.26 -14.20
C TYR A 244 -15.55 4.27 -12.89
N GLY A 245 -15.19 5.46 -12.38
CA GLY A 245 -14.47 5.61 -11.11
C GLY A 245 -15.22 4.99 -9.94
N LEU A 246 -16.53 5.27 -9.84
CA LEU A 246 -17.40 4.72 -8.79
C LEU A 246 -17.50 3.19 -8.86
N ILE A 247 -17.75 2.63 -10.05
CA ILE A 247 -17.87 1.17 -10.22
C ILE A 247 -16.54 0.49 -9.88
N MET A 248 -15.43 1.02 -10.38
CA MET A 248 -14.11 0.49 -10.10
C MET A 248 -13.81 0.53 -8.60
N HIS A 249 -14.16 1.62 -7.92
CA HIS A 249 -14.03 1.74 -6.47
C HIS A 249 -14.85 0.69 -5.74
N LEU A 250 -16.14 0.51 -6.10
CA LEU A 250 -17.05 -0.46 -5.46
C LEU A 250 -16.58 -1.91 -5.64
N ILE A 251 -16.01 -2.26 -6.80
CA ILE A 251 -15.45 -3.59 -7.08
C ILE A 251 -14.37 -3.97 -6.06
N PHE A 252 -13.55 -3.01 -5.63
CA PHE A 252 -12.51 -3.27 -4.63
C PHE A 252 -12.99 -3.01 -3.20
N PHE A 253 -13.78 -1.97 -2.98
CA PHE A 253 -14.25 -1.55 -1.67
C PHE A 253 -15.16 -2.59 -1.02
N ILE A 254 -16.19 -3.06 -1.74
CA ILE A 254 -17.21 -3.95 -1.16
C ILE A 254 -16.63 -5.29 -0.71
N PRO A 255 -15.93 -6.07 -1.57
CA PRO A 255 -15.44 -7.38 -1.17
C PRO A 255 -14.41 -7.31 -0.05
N THR A 256 -13.48 -6.34 -0.11
CA THR A 256 -12.43 -6.21 0.91
C THR A 256 -12.99 -5.78 2.25
N THR A 257 -13.95 -4.85 2.26
CA THR A 257 -14.60 -4.37 3.48
C THR A 257 -15.44 -5.45 4.14
N LEU A 258 -16.31 -6.09 3.38
CA LEU A 258 -17.19 -7.14 3.92
C LEU A 258 -16.39 -8.34 4.44
N THR A 259 -15.41 -8.81 3.67
CA THR A 259 -14.57 -9.94 4.08
C THR A 259 -13.75 -9.60 5.32
N GLY A 260 -13.14 -8.42 5.36
CA GLY A 260 -12.33 -8.00 6.50
C GLY A 260 -13.14 -7.81 7.78
N LEU A 261 -14.32 -7.19 7.69
CA LEU A 261 -15.24 -7.06 8.85
C LEU A 261 -15.74 -8.42 9.33
N TRP A 262 -16.10 -9.31 8.41
CA TRP A 262 -16.52 -10.67 8.75
C TRP A 262 -15.40 -11.45 9.49
N ILE A 263 -14.15 -11.36 9.05
CA ILE A 263 -13.02 -11.98 9.73
C ILE A 263 -12.84 -11.35 11.12
N ALA A 264 -12.85 -10.02 11.21
CA ALA A 264 -12.68 -9.29 12.47
C ALA A 264 -13.74 -9.69 13.50
N THR A 265 -15.02 -9.80 13.09
CA THR A 265 -16.10 -10.22 14.00
C THR A 265 -15.93 -11.67 14.46
N ARG A 266 -15.54 -12.58 13.56
CA ARG A 266 -15.31 -13.97 13.94
C ARG A 266 -14.15 -14.14 14.92
N GLU A 267 -13.06 -13.41 14.71
CA GLU A 267 -11.90 -13.48 15.61
C GLU A 267 -12.14 -12.82 16.97
N SER A 268 -12.99 -11.77 17.02
CA SER A 268 -13.42 -11.18 18.31
C SER A 268 -14.39 -12.08 19.09
N LEU A 269 -15.17 -12.92 18.39
CA LEU A 269 -16.11 -13.87 19.01
C LEU A 269 -15.42 -15.16 19.50
N TYR A 270 -14.17 -15.41 19.10
CA TYR A 270 -13.33 -16.46 19.66
C TYR A 270 -12.19 -15.83 20.48
N PRO A 271 -12.43 -15.43 21.75
CA PRO A 271 -11.33 -15.08 22.64
C PRO A 271 -10.40 -16.29 22.70
N SER A 272 -9.12 -16.07 22.42
CA SER A 272 -8.12 -17.12 22.48
C SER A 272 -8.20 -17.82 23.83
N THR A 273 -8.52 -19.10 23.83
CA THR A 273 -8.45 -19.98 25.02
C THR A 273 -7.03 -20.08 25.61
N LEU A 274 -6.09 -19.29 25.11
CA LEU A 274 -4.71 -19.21 25.56
C LEU A 274 -4.51 -18.27 26.77
N ASP A 275 -5.50 -17.47 27.16
CA ASP A 275 -5.41 -16.62 28.36
C ASP A 275 -5.72 -17.39 29.66
N SER A 276 -6.14 -18.68 29.58
CA SER A 276 -6.48 -19.50 30.74
C SER A 276 -5.33 -20.35 31.31
N GLU A 277 -4.18 -20.42 30.60
CA GLU A 277 -3.04 -21.23 31.06
C GLU A 277 -1.88 -20.43 31.70
N SER A 278 -1.96 -19.10 31.75
CA SER A 278 -0.92 -18.28 32.37
C SER A 278 -1.23 -17.82 33.81
N SER A 279 -2.05 -18.57 34.56
CA SER A 279 -2.12 -18.38 35.99
C SER A 279 -1.12 -19.34 36.66
N PRO A 280 0.07 -18.88 37.10
CA PRO A 280 0.94 -19.72 37.89
C PRO A 280 0.29 -19.90 39.28
N ASN A 281 -0.10 -21.11 39.55
CA ASN A 281 -0.22 -21.77 40.85
C ASN A 281 0.10 -20.87 42.09
N GLN A 282 -0.90 -20.18 42.61
CA GLN A 282 -0.93 -19.76 43.99
C GLN A 282 -1.60 -20.85 44.83
N ALA A 283 -0.95 -21.95 45.01
CA ALA A 283 -1.30 -22.91 46.03
C ALA A 283 -0.01 -23.58 46.51
N THR A 284 0.50 -23.09 47.59
CA THR A 284 1.08 -23.84 48.72
C THR A 284 1.89 -22.90 49.59
N ASN A 285 1.24 -22.30 50.56
CA ASN A 285 1.86 -22.03 51.85
C ASN A 285 0.75 -21.87 52.89
N ARG A 286 0.26 -23.01 53.35
CA ARG A 286 -0.38 -23.16 54.67
C ARG A 286 0.05 -24.52 55.20
N SER A 287 1.08 -24.51 55.98
CA SER A 287 1.29 -25.35 57.18
C SER A 287 2.58 -24.92 57.86
#